data_32792da57eaf5e6c8093c364adf0de54
#
_entry.id   32792da57eaf5e6c8093c364adf0de54
#
_cell.length_a   1.000
_cell.length_b   1.000
_cell.length_c   1.000
_cell.angle_alpha   90.00
_cell.angle_beta   90.00
_cell.angle_gamma   90.00
#
_symmetry.space_group_name_H-M   'P 1'
#
loop_
_entity.id
_entity.type
_entity.pdbx_description
1 polymer ?
#
loop_
_entity_poly.entity_id
_entity_poly.type
_entity_poly.pdbx_seq_one_letter_code
_entity_poly.pdbx_strand_id
1 'polypeptide(L)'
;MKKFIMSMVLAIIAGVYTAQAQDVITDPVAAAQAQQDAIKAQKAAEKEAKKKQKAIEKKEKEAKKKEKAIKKHNDAVKKAEKAQKAAENAAEKAQKATEKAAQNPGDLKLQAKAQKAAANATKAQLRAEKLAKKAK
;
A
#
# COMPACT_ATOMS: atom_id res chain seq x y z
N MET A 1 15.24 13.24 0.13
CA MET A 1 16.11 12.37 -0.68
C MET A 1 15.85 12.41 -2.20
N LYS A 2 14.91 13.24 -2.70
CA LYS A 2 14.63 13.36 -4.16
C LYS A 2 15.50 14.39 -4.89
N LYS A 3 16.27 15.21 -4.19
CA LYS A 3 17.09 16.31 -4.79
C LYS A 3 18.53 15.90 -5.10
N PHE A 4 19.01 14.79 -4.59
CA PHE A 4 20.40 14.33 -4.79
C PHE A 4 20.63 13.54 -6.08
N ILE A 5 19.60 12.94 -6.67
CA ILE A 5 19.73 12.10 -7.87
C ILE A 5 19.87 12.96 -9.14
N MET A 6 19.33 14.17 -9.13
CA MET A 6 19.37 15.06 -10.30
C MET A 6 20.73 15.75 -10.49
N SER A 7 21.52 15.86 -9.43
CA SER A 7 22.86 16.51 -9.48
C SER A 7 23.94 15.58 -10.08
N MET A 8 23.77 14.27 -10.01
CA MET A 8 24.78 13.33 -10.47
C MET A 8 24.74 13.07 -11.98
N VAL A 9 23.58 13.31 -12.62
CA VAL A 9 23.44 13.15 -14.09
C VAL A 9 24.04 14.33 -14.85
N LEU A 10 24.09 15.52 -14.25
CA LEU A 10 24.68 16.71 -14.90
C LEU A 10 26.22 16.72 -14.88
N ALA A 11 26.85 16.03 -13.93
CA ALA A 11 28.32 15.96 -13.82
C ALA A 11 28.97 15.06 -14.85
N ILE A 12 28.25 14.08 -15.41
CA ILE A 12 28.79 13.13 -16.40
C ILE A 12 28.82 13.77 -17.81
N ILE A 13 28.00 14.77 -18.09
CA ILE A 13 27.93 15.42 -19.41
C ILE A 13 29.04 16.48 -19.56
N ALA A 14 29.56 17.05 -18.47
CA ALA A 14 30.62 18.06 -18.53
C ALA A 14 32.04 17.46 -18.70
N GLY A 15 32.22 16.17 -18.43
CA GLY A 15 33.54 15.52 -18.44
C GLY A 15 34.05 15.07 -19.81
N VAL A 16 33.22 15.10 -20.87
CA VAL A 16 33.60 14.58 -22.20
C VAL A 16 34.10 15.64 -23.13
N TYR A 17 34.03 16.93 -22.77
CA TYR A 17 34.34 18.04 -23.68
C TYR A 17 35.77 18.61 -23.57
N THR A 18 36.66 18.06 -22.74
CA THR A 18 37.99 18.67 -22.53
C THR A 18 39.19 17.85 -23.02
N ALA A 19 39.00 16.84 -23.83
CA ALA A 19 40.14 16.13 -24.40
C ALA A 19 39.91 15.89 -25.89
N GLN A 20 40.19 16.89 -26.71
CA GLN A 20 40.79 16.80 -28.06
C GLN A 20 40.60 18.10 -28.84
N ALA A 21 41.45 19.07 -28.50
CA ALA A 21 41.71 20.16 -29.41
C ALA A 21 43.19 20.05 -29.84
N GLN A 22 43.47 19.26 -30.81
CA GLN A 22 44.68 19.38 -31.62
C GLN A 22 44.47 18.74 -32.99
N ASP A 23 44.52 19.60 -33.99
CA ASP A 23 44.82 19.33 -35.40
C ASP A 23 44.17 18.15 -36.11
N VAL A 24 43.01 18.40 -36.67
CA VAL A 24 42.64 17.80 -37.98
C VAL A 24 41.94 18.90 -38.78
N ILE A 25 42.50 19.29 -39.92
CA ILE A 25 41.80 20.02 -40.98
C ILE A 25 40.65 19.14 -41.43
N THR A 26 39.51 19.27 -40.76
CA THR A 26 38.34 18.46 -41.02
C THR A 26 37.50 19.17 -42.07
N ASP A 27 37.28 18.45 -43.17
CA ASP A 27 36.29 18.76 -44.17
C ASP A 27 34.98 19.24 -43.48
N PRO A 28 34.47 20.43 -43.81
CA PRO A 28 33.29 20.99 -43.15
C PRO A 28 32.05 20.11 -43.26
N VAL A 29 32.02 19.22 -44.21
CA VAL A 29 30.95 18.25 -44.41
C VAL A 29 31.01 17.13 -43.36
N ALA A 30 32.19 16.64 -43.00
CA ALA A 30 32.35 15.62 -41.96
C ALA A 30 32.03 16.15 -40.56
N ALA A 31 32.36 17.40 -40.26
CA ALA A 31 32.01 18.06 -39.00
C ALA A 31 30.49 18.23 -38.87
N ALA A 32 29.79 18.61 -39.92
CA ALA A 32 28.34 18.75 -39.93
C ALA A 32 27.62 17.40 -39.73
N GLN A 33 28.15 16.32 -40.33
CA GLN A 33 27.63 14.97 -40.19
C GLN A 33 27.80 14.44 -38.75
N ALA A 34 28.99 14.64 -38.14
CA ALA A 34 29.24 14.25 -36.76
C ALA A 34 28.31 14.97 -35.78
N GLN A 35 28.03 16.27 -35.98
CA GLN A 35 27.07 17.01 -35.18
C GLN A 35 25.65 16.49 -35.33
N GLN A 36 25.20 16.12 -36.53
CA GLN A 36 23.88 15.54 -36.75
C GLN A 36 23.73 14.18 -36.06
N ASP A 37 24.75 13.34 -36.11
CA ASP A 37 24.74 12.04 -35.45
C ASP A 37 24.76 12.15 -33.92
N ALA A 38 25.51 13.13 -33.38
CA ALA A 38 25.49 13.44 -31.96
C ALA A 38 24.08 13.90 -31.49
N ILE A 39 23.42 14.77 -32.27
CA ILE A 39 22.05 15.22 -31.99
C ILE A 39 21.04 14.05 -32.06
N LYS A 40 21.19 13.15 -33.02
CA LYS A 40 20.35 11.95 -33.12
C LYS A 40 20.54 11.02 -31.90
N ALA A 41 21.80 10.79 -31.52
CA ALA A 41 22.15 9.98 -30.36
C ALA A 41 21.59 10.58 -29.06
N GLN A 42 21.70 11.89 -28.86
CA GLN A 42 21.12 12.57 -27.71
C GLN A 42 19.60 12.45 -27.67
N LYS A 43 18.90 12.65 -28.81
CA LYS A 43 17.44 12.49 -28.86
C LYS A 43 17.00 11.04 -28.62
N ALA A 44 17.78 10.06 -29.04
CA ALA A 44 17.51 8.65 -28.76
C ALA A 44 17.68 8.33 -27.27
N ALA A 45 18.77 8.80 -26.67
CA ALA A 45 19.04 8.62 -25.23
C ALA A 45 17.95 9.32 -24.36
N GLU A 46 17.52 10.52 -24.74
CA GLU A 46 16.45 11.23 -24.05
C GLU A 46 15.10 10.49 -24.14
N LYS A 47 14.76 9.95 -25.30
CA LYS A 47 13.55 9.13 -25.47
C LYS A 47 13.61 7.86 -24.61
N GLU A 48 14.74 7.22 -24.53
CA GLU A 48 14.93 6.03 -23.71
C GLU A 48 14.86 6.34 -22.22
N ALA A 49 15.50 7.42 -21.78
CA ALA A 49 15.41 7.91 -20.42
C ALA A 49 13.96 8.24 -20.01
N LYS A 50 13.21 8.93 -20.87
CA LYS A 50 11.78 9.20 -20.65
C LYS A 50 10.93 7.92 -20.56
N LYS A 51 11.23 6.90 -21.39
CA LYS A 51 10.56 5.60 -21.30
C LYS A 51 10.86 4.90 -19.97
N LYS A 52 12.13 4.90 -19.55
CA LYS A 52 12.54 4.31 -18.26
C LYS A 52 11.89 5.02 -17.07
N GLN A 53 11.86 6.36 -17.08
CA GLN A 53 11.17 7.13 -16.03
C GLN A 53 9.67 6.81 -15.94
N LYS A 54 8.97 6.77 -17.08
CA LYS A 54 7.55 6.39 -17.11
C LYS A 54 7.31 4.97 -16.59
N ALA A 55 8.20 4.04 -16.87
CA ALA A 55 8.11 2.66 -16.37
C ALA A 55 8.31 2.59 -14.85
N ILE A 56 9.26 3.35 -14.31
CA ILE A 56 9.51 3.46 -12.87
C ILE A 56 8.30 4.08 -12.18
N GLU A 57 7.76 5.18 -12.71
CA GLU A 57 6.59 5.86 -12.14
C GLU A 57 5.34 4.95 -12.12
N LYS A 58 5.13 4.15 -13.18
CA LYS A 58 4.06 3.15 -13.19
C LYS A 58 4.25 2.11 -12.08
N LYS A 59 5.45 1.56 -11.94
CA LYS A 59 5.77 0.57 -10.88
C LYS A 59 5.57 1.16 -9.49
N GLU A 60 5.99 2.39 -9.24
CA GLU A 60 5.76 3.09 -7.97
C GLU A 60 4.27 3.31 -7.66
N LYS A 61 3.48 3.68 -8.68
CA LYS A 61 2.03 3.83 -8.52
C LYS A 61 1.35 2.49 -8.20
N GLU A 62 1.77 1.42 -8.86
CA GLU A 62 1.26 0.07 -8.56
C GLU A 62 1.68 -0.41 -7.16
N ALA A 63 2.94 -0.21 -6.77
CA ALA A 63 3.42 -0.53 -5.44
C ALA A 63 2.62 0.19 -4.34
N LYS A 64 2.39 1.51 -4.50
CA LYS A 64 1.55 2.29 -3.59
C LYS A 64 0.09 1.82 -3.53
N LYS A 65 -0.47 1.36 -4.66
CA LYS A 65 -1.83 0.79 -4.67
C LYS A 65 -1.87 -0.54 -3.90
N LYS A 66 -0.88 -1.42 -4.11
CA LYS A 66 -0.76 -2.70 -3.39
C LYS A 66 -0.58 -2.48 -1.89
N GLU A 67 0.29 -1.56 -1.49
CA GLU A 67 0.51 -1.21 -0.08
C GLU A 67 -0.78 -0.71 0.60
N LYS A 68 -1.52 0.18 -0.07
CA LYS A 68 -2.83 0.65 0.44
C LYS A 68 -3.86 -0.49 0.55
N ALA A 69 -3.85 -1.43 -0.40
CA ALA A 69 -4.75 -2.58 -0.36
C ALA A 69 -4.41 -3.52 0.82
N ILE A 70 -3.12 -3.82 1.01
CA ILE A 70 -2.64 -4.62 2.14
C ILE A 70 -2.99 -3.95 3.47
N LYS A 71 -2.78 -2.64 3.60
CA LYS A 71 -3.14 -1.91 4.82
C LYS A 71 -4.63 -2.00 5.12
N LYS A 72 -5.49 -1.80 4.10
CA LYS A 72 -6.94 -1.94 4.26
C LYS A 72 -7.35 -3.35 4.69
N HIS A 73 -6.74 -4.36 4.09
CA HIS A 73 -6.99 -5.75 4.44
C HIS A 73 -6.58 -6.04 5.90
N ASN A 74 -5.38 -5.64 6.30
CA ASN A 74 -4.90 -5.81 7.68
C ASN A 74 -5.79 -5.09 8.70
N ASP A 75 -6.27 -3.89 8.37
CA ASP A 75 -7.21 -3.16 9.23
C ASP A 75 -8.58 -3.88 9.33
N ALA A 76 -9.04 -4.51 8.25
CA ALA A 76 -10.27 -5.30 8.25
C ALA A 76 -10.11 -6.57 9.11
N VAL A 77 -8.99 -7.28 8.98
CA VAL A 77 -8.66 -8.46 9.80
C VAL A 77 -8.63 -8.09 11.29
N LYS A 78 -7.90 -7.04 11.66
CA LYS A 78 -7.85 -6.56 13.07
C LYS A 78 -9.23 -6.20 13.62
N LYS A 79 -10.10 -5.62 12.80
CA LYS A 79 -11.48 -5.32 13.20
C LYS A 79 -12.31 -6.58 13.39
N ALA A 80 -12.14 -7.57 12.54
CA ALA A 80 -12.82 -8.86 12.66
C ALA A 80 -12.38 -9.61 13.92
N GLU A 81 -11.08 -9.68 14.22
CA GLU A 81 -10.54 -10.29 15.44
C GLU A 81 -11.08 -9.63 16.72
N LYS A 82 -11.10 -8.29 16.76
CA LYS A 82 -11.66 -7.55 17.89
C LYS A 82 -13.16 -7.84 18.09
N ALA A 83 -13.90 -7.95 16.99
CA ALA A 83 -15.32 -8.26 17.04
C ALA A 83 -15.57 -9.70 17.51
N GLN A 84 -14.72 -10.63 17.11
CA GLN A 84 -14.79 -12.03 17.54
C GLN A 84 -14.55 -12.15 19.05
N LYS A 85 -13.49 -11.53 19.58
CA LYS A 85 -13.23 -11.48 21.02
C LYS A 85 -14.40 -10.84 21.81
N ALA A 86 -15.01 -9.80 21.25
CA ALA A 86 -16.17 -9.18 21.86
C ALA A 86 -17.41 -10.12 21.86
N ALA A 87 -17.57 -10.94 20.82
CA ALA A 87 -18.63 -11.93 20.74
C ALA A 87 -18.42 -13.07 21.76
N GLU A 88 -17.20 -13.55 21.90
CA GLU A 88 -16.82 -14.56 22.89
C GLU A 88 -17.10 -14.07 24.32
N ASN A 89 -16.65 -12.87 24.65
CA ASN A 89 -16.91 -12.26 25.96
C ASN A 89 -18.40 -12.04 26.22
N ALA A 90 -19.18 -11.71 25.19
CA ALA A 90 -20.63 -11.57 25.32
C ALA A 90 -21.32 -12.93 25.55
N ALA A 91 -20.83 -13.97 24.87
CA ALA A 91 -21.33 -15.34 25.05
C ALA A 91 -21.06 -15.86 26.47
N GLU A 92 -19.85 -15.67 27.00
CA GLU A 92 -19.53 -16.04 28.39
C GLU A 92 -20.41 -15.31 29.41
N LYS A 93 -20.64 -14.00 29.22
CA LYS A 93 -21.54 -13.23 30.07
C LYS A 93 -22.97 -13.76 29.97
N ALA A 94 -23.43 -14.16 28.82
CA ALA A 94 -24.74 -14.74 28.61
C ALA A 94 -24.87 -16.10 29.33
N GLN A 95 -23.86 -16.96 29.22
CA GLN A 95 -23.83 -18.24 29.93
C GLN A 95 -23.90 -18.05 31.44
N LYS A 96 -23.03 -17.21 32.01
CA LYS A 96 -23.04 -16.88 33.47
C LYS A 96 -24.36 -16.30 33.94
N ALA A 97 -25.01 -15.48 33.11
CA ALA A 97 -26.33 -14.92 33.45
C ALA A 97 -27.43 -15.99 33.43
N THR A 98 -27.37 -16.92 32.44
CA THR A 98 -28.29 -18.03 32.32
C THR A 98 -28.16 -19.01 33.49
N GLU A 99 -26.93 -19.36 33.87
CA GLU A 99 -26.65 -20.20 35.05
C GLU A 99 -27.22 -19.61 36.35
N LYS A 100 -27.02 -18.30 36.58
CA LYS A 100 -27.57 -17.61 37.73
C LYS A 100 -29.10 -17.59 37.73
N ALA A 101 -29.71 -17.42 36.56
CA ALA A 101 -31.17 -17.46 36.43
C ALA A 101 -31.72 -18.89 36.65
N ALA A 102 -31.00 -19.92 36.23
CA ALA A 102 -31.36 -21.31 36.45
C ALA A 102 -31.28 -21.72 37.93
N GLN A 103 -30.30 -21.18 38.68
CA GLN A 103 -30.17 -21.40 40.13
C GLN A 103 -31.27 -20.70 40.94
N ASN A 104 -31.90 -19.66 40.39
CA ASN A 104 -32.96 -18.90 41.04
C ASN A 104 -34.18 -18.71 40.14
N PRO A 105 -34.96 -19.77 39.90
CA PRO A 105 -36.03 -19.75 38.91
C PRO A 105 -37.17 -18.80 39.19
N GLY A 106 -37.32 -18.36 40.47
CA GLY A 106 -38.34 -17.39 40.88
C GLY A 106 -37.93 -15.92 40.71
N ASP A 107 -36.64 -15.65 40.36
CA ASP A 107 -36.17 -14.27 40.22
C ASP A 107 -36.32 -13.79 38.77
N LEU A 108 -37.42 -13.08 38.52
CA LEU A 108 -37.72 -12.48 37.20
C LEU A 108 -36.65 -11.48 36.74
N LYS A 109 -35.92 -10.83 37.66
CA LYS A 109 -34.85 -9.90 37.31
C LYS A 109 -33.63 -10.63 36.75
N LEU A 110 -33.29 -11.78 37.31
CA LEU A 110 -32.21 -12.62 36.80
C LEU A 110 -32.58 -13.22 35.43
N GLN A 111 -33.81 -13.66 35.23
CA GLN A 111 -34.29 -14.15 33.93
C GLN A 111 -34.22 -13.04 32.88
N ALA A 112 -34.70 -11.83 33.17
CA ALA A 112 -34.61 -10.69 32.25
C ALA A 112 -33.15 -10.32 31.91
N LYS A 113 -32.22 -10.41 32.89
CA LYS A 113 -30.77 -10.20 32.65
C LYS A 113 -30.20 -11.28 31.72
N ALA A 114 -30.55 -12.53 31.90
CA ALA A 114 -30.13 -13.64 31.09
C ALA A 114 -30.58 -13.45 29.61
N GLN A 115 -31.86 -13.12 29.40
CA GLN A 115 -32.39 -12.83 28.06
C GLN A 115 -31.69 -11.66 27.39
N LYS A 116 -31.46 -10.55 28.10
CA LYS A 116 -30.69 -9.41 27.58
C LYS A 116 -29.25 -9.80 27.20
N ALA A 117 -28.60 -10.58 28.05
CA ALA A 117 -27.24 -11.03 27.79
C ALA A 117 -27.18 -11.95 26.56
N ALA A 118 -28.13 -12.87 26.41
CA ALA A 118 -28.26 -13.73 25.23
C ALA A 118 -28.49 -12.93 23.94
N ALA A 119 -29.40 -11.95 23.96
CA ALA A 119 -29.65 -11.08 22.84
C ALA A 119 -28.40 -10.26 22.44
N ASN A 120 -27.62 -9.78 23.41
CA ASN A 120 -26.37 -9.06 23.17
C ASN A 120 -25.30 -9.99 22.59
N ALA A 121 -25.20 -11.22 23.05
CA ALA A 121 -24.27 -12.22 22.50
C ALA A 121 -24.59 -12.51 21.01
N THR A 122 -25.87 -12.73 20.68
CA THR A 122 -26.31 -12.93 19.30
C THR A 122 -25.96 -11.75 18.40
N LYS A 123 -26.21 -10.51 18.87
CA LYS A 123 -25.86 -9.31 18.11
C LYS A 123 -24.33 -9.17 17.90
N ALA A 124 -23.54 -9.49 18.92
CA ALA A 124 -22.09 -9.45 18.83
C ALA A 124 -21.57 -10.50 17.82
N GLN A 125 -22.14 -11.68 17.81
CA GLN A 125 -21.80 -12.78 16.90
C GLN A 125 -22.11 -12.41 15.44
N LEU A 126 -23.30 -11.87 15.17
CA LEU A 126 -23.68 -11.40 13.83
C LEU A 126 -22.75 -10.26 13.35
N ARG A 127 -22.30 -9.40 14.25
CA ARG A 127 -21.34 -8.35 13.91
C ARG A 127 -19.96 -8.93 13.57
N ALA A 128 -19.50 -9.91 14.34
CA ALA A 128 -18.23 -10.59 14.09
C ALA A 128 -18.23 -11.29 12.74
N GLU A 129 -19.30 -12.04 12.40
CA GLU A 129 -19.46 -12.70 11.10
C GLU A 129 -19.45 -11.72 9.92
N LYS A 130 -20.18 -10.58 10.04
CA LYS A 130 -20.19 -9.55 9.01
C LYS A 130 -18.80 -8.95 8.77
N LEU A 131 -18.01 -8.76 9.82
CA LEU A 131 -16.66 -8.23 9.70
C LEU A 131 -15.69 -9.29 9.18
N ALA A 132 -15.83 -10.54 9.55
CA ALA A 132 -15.05 -11.65 9.02
C ALA A 132 -15.26 -11.84 7.51
N LYS A 133 -16.50 -11.69 7.02
CA LYS A 133 -16.81 -11.72 5.58
C LYS A 133 -16.15 -10.57 4.79
N LYS A 134 -15.96 -9.42 5.42
CA LYS A 134 -15.28 -8.26 4.79
C LYS A 134 -13.76 -8.35 4.83
N ALA A 135 -13.21 -9.22 5.66
CA ALA A 135 -11.78 -9.45 5.81
C ALA A 135 -11.25 -10.59 4.92
N LYS A 136 -12.12 -11.33 4.24
CA LYS A 136 -11.80 -12.30 3.18
C LYS A 136 -11.72 -11.59 1.83
#